data_98b3538d283e523a596da0c06a659b18
#
_entry.id   98b3538d283e523a596da0c06a659b18
#
_cell.length_a   1.000
_cell.length_b   1.000
_cell.length_c   1.000
_cell.angle_alpha   90.00
_cell.angle_beta   90.00
_cell.angle_gamma   90.00
#
_symmetry.space_group_name_H-M   'P 1'
#
loop_
_entity.id
_entity.type
_entity.pdbx_description
1 polymer ?
#
loop_
_entity_poly.entity_id
_entity_poly.type
_entity_poly.pdbx_seq_one_letter_code
_entity_poly.pdbx_strand_id
1 'polypeptide(L)'
;LLNDLDKAELAFKNFISTHQDNDKVVDAEYWLGRILFMQKKYPQAALAFAEFNAKYPDDKRYEQISLLIAEATVEYAPKDFICKILIQTSDSIDNPSAKFVKRINQLKELNSCSNE
;
A
#
# COMPACT_ATOMS: atom_id res chain seq x y z
N LEU A 1 -2.31 14.76 17.01
CA LEU A 1 -1.77 13.98 15.88
C LEU A 1 -2.87 13.37 15.03
N LEU A 2 -3.81 12.62 15.64
CA LEU A 2 -4.89 12.03 14.87
C LEU A 2 -5.75 13.08 14.19
N ASN A 3 -5.99 14.21 14.88
CA ASN A 3 -6.75 15.31 14.30
C ASN A 3 -6.04 15.91 13.08
N ASP A 4 -4.71 16.00 13.13
CA ASP A 4 -3.95 16.50 11.99
C ASP A 4 -3.99 15.53 10.81
N LEU A 5 -3.98 14.22 11.07
CA LEU A 5 -4.12 13.21 10.03
C LEU A 5 -5.52 13.25 9.41
N ASP A 6 -6.57 13.46 10.22
CA ASP A 6 -7.94 13.59 9.71
C ASP A 6 -8.07 14.80 8.79
N LYS A 7 -7.46 15.93 9.17
CA LYS A 7 -7.45 17.13 8.33
C LYS A 7 -6.69 16.88 7.02
N ALA A 8 -5.56 16.19 7.10
CA ALA A 8 -4.77 15.85 5.91
C ALA A 8 -5.55 14.94 4.98
N GLU A 9 -6.23 13.92 5.54
CA GLU A 9 -7.08 13.03 4.75
C GLU A 9 -8.11 13.82 3.96
N LEU A 10 -8.83 14.71 4.63
CA LEU A 10 -9.85 15.52 3.99
C LEU A 10 -9.27 16.41 2.90
N ALA A 11 -8.13 17.05 3.18
CA ALA A 11 -7.48 17.94 2.23
C ALA A 11 -7.05 17.19 0.96
N PHE A 12 -6.46 15.99 1.11
CA PHE A 12 -6.05 15.20 -0.06
C PHE A 12 -7.25 14.69 -0.84
N LYS A 13 -8.32 14.23 -0.16
CA LYS A 13 -9.55 13.82 -0.84
C LYS A 13 -10.16 14.95 -1.65
N ASN A 14 -10.21 16.15 -1.08
CA ASN A 14 -10.73 17.33 -1.78
C ASN A 14 -9.87 17.68 -2.98
N PHE A 15 -8.55 17.66 -2.83
CA PHE A 15 -7.64 17.93 -3.94
C PHE A 15 -7.85 16.93 -5.08
N ILE A 16 -7.90 15.65 -4.76
CA ILE A 16 -8.07 14.60 -5.76
C ILE A 16 -9.39 14.78 -6.52
N SER A 17 -10.49 15.09 -5.81
CA SER A 17 -11.80 15.22 -6.45
C SER A 17 -11.93 16.48 -7.29
N THR A 18 -11.23 17.57 -6.93
CA THR A 18 -11.37 18.86 -7.61
C THR A 18 -10.30 19.14 -8.66
N HIS A 19 -9.19 18.39 -8.65
CA HIS A 19 -8.04 18.64 -9.53
C HIS A 19 -7.63 17.37 -10.30
N GLN A 20 -8.61 16.65 -10.83
CA GLN A 20 -8.37 15.34 -11.46
C GLN A 20 -7.39 15.39 -12.63
N ASP A 21 -7.33 16.53 -13.33
CA ASP A 21 -6.43 16.71 -14.49
C ASP A 21 -5.06 17.27 -14.12
N ASN A 22 -4.81 17.49 -12.83
CA ASN A 22 -3.54 18.04 -12.35
C ASN A 22 -2.50 16.92 -12.19
N ASP A 23 -1.28 17.18 -12.64
CA ASP A 23 -0.18 16.20 -12.53
C ASP A 23 0.08 15.78 -11.08
N LYS A 24 -0.17 16.69 -10.13
CA LYS A 24 0.05 16.42 -8.71
C LYS A 24 -0.99 15.50 -8.09
N VAL A 25 -2.03 15.14 -8.84
CA VAL A 25 -3.03 14.20 -8.31
C VAL A 25 -2.43 12.82 -8.05
N VAL A 26 -1.45 12.42 -8.84
CA VAL A 26 -0.75 11.14 -8.63
C VAL A 26 -0.09 11.12 -7.25
N ASP A 27 0.64 12.18 -6.92
CA ASP A 27 1.29 12.30 -5.61
C ASP A 27 0.25 12.36 -4.49
N ALA A 28 -0.85 13.09 -4.70
CA ALA A 28 -1.91 13.20 -3.72
C ALA A 28 -2.55 11.84 -3.42
N GLU A 29 -2.77 11.03 -4.43
CA GLU A 29 -3.31 9.68 -4.24
C GLU A 29 -2.35 8.79 -3.44
N TYR A 30 -1.06 8.88 -3.71
CA TYR A 30 -0.05 8.18 -2.93
C TYR A 30 -0.08 8.61 -1.47
N TRP A 31 -0.07 9.93 -1.22
CA TRP A 31 -0.08 10.45 0.15
C TRP A 31 -1.37 10.11 0.89
N LEU A 32 -2.50 10.07 0.19
CA LEU A 32 -3.75 9.64 0.83
C LEU A 32 -3.62 8.22 1.37
N GLY A 33 -3.04 7.31 0.59
CA GLY A 33 -2.78 5.96 1.07
C GLY A 33 -1.89 5.95 2.32
N ARG A 34 -0.82 6.77 2.31
CA ARG A 34 0.09 6.89 3.46
C ARG A 34 -0.60 7.45 4.70
N ILE A 35 -1.45 8.46 4.51
CA ILE A 35 -2.22 9.05 5.61
C ILE A 35 -3.16 8.01 6.23
N LEU A 36 -3.87 7.26 5.39
CA LEU A 36 -4.76 6.21 5.89
C LEU A 36 -3.99 5.15 6.68
N PHE A 37 -2.80 4.79 6.20
CA PHE A 37 -1.93 3.84 6.90
C PHE A 37 -1.53 4.38 8.28
N MET A 38 -1.13 5.65 8.35
CA MET A 38 -0.74 6.29 9.61
C MET A 38 -1.90 6.40 10.60
N GLN A 39 -3.13 6.54 10.09
CA GLN A 39 -4.33 6.51 10.92
C GLN A 39 -4.71 5.10 11.37
N LYS A 40 -3.97 4.09 10.94
CA LYS A 40 -4.29 2.68 11.19
C LYS A 40 -5.58 2.22 10.55
N LYS A 41 -6.00 2.90 9.48
CA LYS A 41 -7.13 2.50 8.65
C LYS A 41 -6.62 1.53 7.58
N TYR A 42 -6.18 0.35 8.02
CA TYR A 42 -5.43 -0.56 7.16
C TYR A 42 -6.20 -1.09 5.96
N PRO A 43 -7.47 -1.50 6.09
CA PRO A 43 -8.21 -1.93 4.89
C PRO A 43 -8.35 -0.81 3.86
N GLN A 44 -8.64 0.42 4.31
CA GLN A 44 -8.76 1.55 3.42
C GLN A 44 -7.42 1.93 2.78
N ALA A 45 -6.33 1.85 3.57
CA ALA A 45 -5.00 2.11 3.05
C ALA A 45 -4.62 1.09 1.97
N ALA A 46 -4.87 -0.19 2.23
CA ALA A 46 -4.59 -1.25 1.26
C ALA A 46 -5.36 -1.03 -0.04
N LEU A 47 -6.63 -0.64 0.06
CA LEU A 47 -7.45 -0.36 -1.12
C LEU A 47 -6.91 0.84 -1.89
N ALA A 48 -6.59 1.94 -1.19
CA ALA A 48 -6.05 3.14 -1.85
C ALA A 48 -4.74 2.84 -2.59
N PHE A 49 -3.85 2.07 -1.98
CA PHE A 49 -2.59 1.67 -2.61
C PHE A 49 -2.82 0.73 -3.79
N ALA A 50 -3.74 -0.22 -3.67
CA ALA A 50 -4.05 -1.14 -4.77
C ALA A 50 -4.63 -0.38 -5.97
N GLU A 51 -5.51 0.58 -5.72
CA GLU A 51 -6.06 1.43 -6.77
C GLU A 51 -4.96 2.27 -7.44
N PHE A 52 -4.02 2.80 -6.64
CA PHE A 52 -2.87 3.53 -7.18
C PHE A 52 -2.08 2.66 -8.15
N ASN A 53 -1.72 1.45 -7.74
CA ASN A 53 -0.92 0.56 -8.58
C ASN A 53 -1.68 0.11 -9.84
N ALA A 54 -2.99 -0.06 -9.74
CA ALA A 54 -3.80 -0.40 -10.91
C ALA A 54 -3.87 0.75 -11.90
N LYS A 55 -3.94 1.99 -11.39
CA LYS A 55 -4.06 3.20 -12.21
C LYS A 55 -2.73 3.64 -12.79
N TYR A 56 -1.65 3.44 -12.05
CA TYR A 56 -0.30 3.91 -12.42
C TYR A 56 0.72 2.76 -12.40
N PRO A 57 0.55 1.75 -13.27
CA PRO A 57 1.41 0.55 -13.21
C PRO A 57 2.87 0.82 -13.53
N ASP A 58 3.18 1.94 -14.20
CA ASP A 58 4.55 2.29 -14.56
C ASP A 58 5.19 3.32 -13.63
N ASP A 59 4.50 3.68 -12.53
CA ASP A 59 5.06 4.63 -11.58
C ASP A 59 6.24 4.02 -10.83
N LYS A 60 7.26 4.82 -10.57
CA LYS A 60 8.49 4.37 -9.91
C LYS A 60 8.26 3.85 -8.49
N ARG A 61 7.10 4.17 -7.89
CA ARG A 61 6.74 3.75 -6.54
C ARG A 61 6.02 2.40 -6.51
N TYR A 62 5.82 1.75 -7.68
CA TYR A 62 5.02 0.53 -7.77
C TYR A 62 5.49 -0.55 -6.80
N GLU A 63 6.79 -0.82 -6.74
CA GLU A 63 7.33 -1.83 -5.83
C GLU A 63 7.12 -1.45 -4.37
N GLN A 64 7.45 -0.21 -4.02
CA GLN A 64 7.25 0.30 -2.67
C GLN A 64 5.78 0.22 -2.23
N ILE A 65 4.88 0.59 -3.12
CA ILE A 65 3.44 0.58 -2.84
C ILE A 65 2.94 -0.85 -2.71
N SER A 66 3.44 -1.77 -3.54
CA SER A 66 3.10 -3.19 -3.41
C SER A 66 3.47 -3.72 -2.02
N LEU A 67 4.63 -3.30 -1.51
CA LEU A 67 5.05 -3.67 -0.15
C LEU A 67 4.12 -3.06 0.91
N LEU A 68 3.71 -1.80 0.71
CA LEU A 68 2.77 -1.15 1.64
C LEU A 68 1.42 -1.83 1.66
N ILE A 69 0.94 -2.34 0.52
CA ILE A 69 -0.29 -3.15 0.47
C ILE A 69 -0.13 -4.39 1.35
N ALA A 70 1.00 -5.08 1.22
CA ALA A 70 1.28 -6.27 2.03
C ALA A 70 1.33 -5.91 3.51
N GLU A 71 2.03 -4.83 3.86
CA GLU A 71 2.14 -4.41 5.26
C GLU A 71 0.81 -3.99 5.86
N ALA A 72 -0.06 -3.33 5.09
CA ALA A 72 -1.40 -3.00 5.56
C ALA A 72 -2.24 -4.27 5.75
N THR A 73 -2.14 -5.20 4.81
CA THR A 73 -2.93 -6.44 4.82
C THR A 73 -2.64 -7.29 6.06
N VAL A 74 -1.36 -7.38 6.48
CA VAL A 74 -1.01 -8.19 7.64
C VAL A 74 -1.61 -7.64 8.94
N GLU A 75 -2.06 -6.38 8.95
CA GLU A 75 -2.60 -5.77 10.15
C GLU A 75 -4.08 -6.09 10.39
N TYR A 76 -4.82 -6.57 9.39
CA TYR A 76 -6.26 -6.77 9.57
C TYR A 76 -6.80 -8.09 8.99
N ALA A 77 -6.10 -8.72 8.07
CA ALA A 77 -6.64 -9.85 7.32
C ALA A 77 -6.41 -11.18 8.06
N PRO A 78 -7.23 -12.20 7.76
CA PRO A 78 -6.98 -13.55 8.28
C PRO A 78 -5.66 -14.12 7.75
N LYS A 79 -5.05 -15.00 8.53
CA LYS A 79 -3.75 -15.57 8.22
C LYS A 79 -3.67 -16.19 6.82
N ASP A 80 -4.69 -16.96 6.44
CA ASP A 80 -4.70 -17.60 5.12
C ASP A 80 -4.63 -16.57 4.00
N PHE A 81 -5.35 -15.48 4.16
CA PHE A 81 -5.34 -14.40 3.17
C PHE A 81 -4.00 -13.68 3.16
N ILE A 82 -3.44 -13.43 4.35
CA ILE A 82 -2.12 -12.78 4.47
C ILE A 82 -1.07 -13.56 3.67
N CYS A 83 -0.98 -14.87 3.87
CA CYS A 83 0.02 -15.67 3.18
C CYS A 83 -0.18 -15.66 1.66
N LYS A 84 -1.42 -15.72 1.20
CA LYS A 84 -1.72 -15.60 -0.24
C LYS A 84 -1.25 -14.26 -0.80
N ILE A 85 -1.55 -13.18 -0.10
CA ILE A 85 -1.18 -11.83 -0.56
C ILE A 85 0.35 -11.68 -0.59
N LEU A 86 1.06 -12.21 0.41
CA LEU A 86 2.52 -12.12 0.42
C LEU A 86 3.14 -12.87 -0.76
N ILE A 87 2.61 -14.05 -1.09
CA ILE A 87 3.07 -14.81 -2.24
C ILE A 87 2.77 -14.08 -3.54
N GLN A 88 1.53 -13.60 -3.71
CA GLN A 88 1.13 -12.87 -4.92
C GLN A 88 1.95 -11.60 -5.10
N THR A 89 2.18 -10.86 -4.02
CA THR A 89 2.98 -9.64 -4.06
C THR A 89 4.40 -9.93 -4.48
N SER A 90 4.99 -10.99 -3.91
CA SER A 90 6.34 -11.42 -4.27
C SER A 90 6.43 -11.77 -5.76
N ASP A 91 5.44 -12.51 -6.28
CA ASP A 91 5.46 -12.97 -7.66
C ASP A 91 5.16 -11.87 -8.67
N SER A 92 4.55 -10.76 -8.24
CA SER A 92 4.12 -9.69 -9.14
C SER A 92 5.22 -8.72 -9.54
N ILE A 93 6.37 -8.78 -8.86
CA ILE A 93 7.46 -7.82 -9.09
C ILE A 93 8.58 -8.52 -9.85
N ASP A 94 8.87 -8.02 -11.05
CA ASP A 94 10.01 -8.48 -11.85
C ASP A 94 11.27 -7.80 -11.33
N ASN A 95 12.32 -8.58 -11.10
CA ASN A 95 13.59 -8.08 -10.59
C ASN A 95 13.43 -7.25 -9.30
N PRO A 96 12.83 -7.85 -8.26
CA PRO A 96 12.60 -7.10 -7.03
C PRO A 96 13.91 -6.68 -6.37
N SER A 97 13.88 -5.53 -5.68
CA SER A 97 15.03 -5.07 -4.93
C SER A 97 15.32 -6.00 -3.75
N ALA A 98 16.57 -6.01 -3.30
CA ALA A 98 16.96 -6.81 -2.12
C ALA A 98 16.15 -6.40 -0.89
N LYS A 99 15.89 -5.10 -0.75
CA LYS A 99 15.08 -4.58 0.36
C LYS A 99 13.67 -5.15 0.32
N PHE A 100 13.05 -5.19 -0.86
CA PHE A 100 11.71 -5.74 -1.04
C PHE A 100 11.67 -7.23 -0.67
N VAL A 101 12.59 -8.01 -1.21
CA VAL A 101 12.67 -9.46 -0.96
C VAL A 101 12.85 -9.72 0.54
N LYS A 102 13.77 -9.00 1.17
CA LYS A 102 14.04 -9.15 2.59
C LYS A 102 12.78 -8.88 3.42
N ARG A 103 12.07 -7.79 3.11
CA ARG A 103 10.89 -7.42 3.89
C ARG A 103 9.75 -8.41 3.69
N ILE A 104 9.51 -8.86 2.46
CA ILE A 104 8.48 -9.87 2.19
C ILE A 104 8.78 -11.16 2.96
N ASN A 105 10.05 -11.59 2.97
CA ASN A 105 10.42 -12.79 3.70
C ASN A 105 10.23 -12.63 5.21
N GLN A 106 10.54 -11.45 5.76
CA GLN A 106 10.28 -11.15 7.16
C GLN A 106 8.78 -11.25 7.48
N LEU A 107 7.94 -10.69 6.62
CA LEU A 107 6.49 -10.75 6.82
C LEU A 107 5.97 -12.18 6.75
N LYS A 108 6.51 -13.00 5.84
CA LYS A 108 6.16 -14.42 5.75
C LYS A 108 6.52 -15.16 7.04
N GLU A 109 7.71 -14.91 7.58
CA GLU A 109 8.14 -15.54 8.82
C GLU A 109 7.27 -15.11 10.00
N LEU A 110 7.01 -13.80 10.12
CA LEU A 110 6.20 -13.27 11.21
C LEU A 110 4.77 -13.82 11.20
N ASN A 111 4.28 -14.21 10.02
CA ASN A 111 2.93 -14.73 9.87
C ASN A 111 2.91 -16.25 9.68
N SER A 112 4.03 -16.90 9.89
CA SER A 112 4.16 -18.37 9.82
C SER A 112 3.67 -18.92 8.47
N CYS A 113 3.99 -18.22 7.39
CA CYS A 113 3.63 -18.67 6.05
C CYS A 113 4.61 -19.76 5.58
N SER A 114 4.09 -20.77 4.87
CA SER A 114 4.96 -21.78 4.27
C SER A 114 5.75 -21.17 3.11
N ASN A 115 6.87 -21.80 2.76
CA ASN A 115 7.73 -21.31 1.68
C ASN A 115 7.30 -21.82 0.30
N GLU A 116 6.13 -22.42 0.21
CA GLU A 116 5.62 -22.95 -1.04
C GLU A 116 4.93 -21.92 -1.91
#